data_46339da7ee365f4d84291daa35603f4f
#
_entry.id   46339da7ee365f4d84291daa35603f4f
#
_cell.length_a   1.000
_cell.length_b   1.000
_cell.length_c   1.000
_cell.angle_alpha   90.00
_cell.angle_beta   90.00
_cell.angle_gamma   90.00
#
_symmetry.space_group_name_H-M   'P 1'
#
loop_
_entity.id
_entity.type
_entity.pdbx_description
1 polymer ?
#
loop_
_entity_poly.entity_id
_entity_poly.type
_entity_poly.pdbx_seq_one_letter_code
_entity_poly.pdbx_strand_id
1 'polypeptide(L)'
;MNEINFTLRPFRRGDEPSLAANINSKKIGRYTLNIPYPYKLEHARQWVKRNIENDGKKEKGERNFVIDLDGQVIGSVGLSGIKGHRAEIGYWLAAEHWGCGITTAAVKMVTAYAIKELGLRRVYAYVAPANKASSGVLKNSGYKYEGLIRKHAMKHGKPVDLQLFAKTR
;
A
#
# COMPACT_ATOMS: atom_id res chain seq x y z
N MET A 1 4.16 13.79 -21.69
CA MET A 1 4.25 13.64 -20.22
C MET A 1 5.49 12.82 -19.94
N ASN A 2 6.45 13.36 -19.19
CA ASN A 2 7.59 12.57 -18.77
C ASN A 2 7.10 11.44 -17.89
N GLU A 3 7.27 10.19 -18.32
CA GLU A 3 7.04 9.03 -17.45
C GLU A 3 8.00 9.14 -16.27
N ILE A 4 7.44 9.21 -15.05
CA ILE A 4 8.27 9.16 -13.84
C ILE A 4 8.77 7.74 -13.71
N ASN A 5 10.06 7.55 -13.90
CA ASN A 5 10.70 6.24 -13.92
C ASN A 5 11.00 5.82 -12.47
N PHE A 6 10.07 5.13 -11.83
CA PHE A 6 10.24 4.53 -10.50
C PHE A 6 10.50 3.03 -10.61
N THR A 7 11.05 2.45 -9.58
CA THR A 7 11.20 0.98 -9.47
C THR A 7 10.46 0.44 -8.24
N LEU A 8 10.03 -0.81 -8.32
CA LEU A 8 9.56 -1.57 -7.16
C LEU A 8 10.68 -2.52 -6.73
N ARG A 9 11.03 -2.46 -5.46
CA ARG A 9 12.05 -3.33 -4.87
C ARG A 9 11.71 -3.72 -3.43
N PRO A 10 12.33 -4.78 -2.88
CA PRO A 10 12.25 -5.06 -1.44
C PRO A 10 12.80 -3.91 -0.60
N PHE A 11 12.39 -3.88 0.68
CA PHE A 11 13.00 -3.00 1.67
C PHE A 11 14.47 -3.39 1.93
N ARG A 12 15.30 -2.40 2.19
CA ARG A 12 16.71 -2.58 2.52
C ARG A 12 17.15 -1.62 3.62
N ARG A 13 18.27 -1.94 4.28
CA ARG A 13 18.91 -1.02 5.23
C ARG A 13 19.28 0.27 4.50
N GLY A 14 19.05 1.41 5.16
CA GLY A 14 19.25 2.73 4.58
C GLY A 14 17.97 3.37 4.03
N ASP A 15 16.85 2.62 3.98
CA ASP A 15 15.55 3.15 3.58
C ASP A 15 14.88 4.01 4.66
N GLU A 16 15.30 3.87 5.92
CA GLU A 16 14.63 4.43 7.08
C GLU A 16 14.50 5.96 7.05
N PRO A 17 15.53 6.73 6.67
CA PRO A 17 15.42 8.20 6.66
C PRO A 17 14.41 8.70 5.63
N SER A 18 14.48 8.25 4.37
CA SER A 18 13.56 8.68 3.33
C SER A 18 12.14 8.18 3.57
N LEU A 19 11.98 6.95 4.08
CA LEU A 19 10.69 6.43 4.51
C LEU A 19 10.06 7.34 5.57
N ALA A 20 10.79 7.62 6.66
CA ALA A 20 10.27 8.43 7.75
C ALA A 20 9.91 9.86 7.30
N ALA A 21 10.74 10.49 6.48
CA ALA A 21 10.50 11.83 5.97
C ALA A 21 9.24 11.88 5.08
N ASN A 22 9.10 10.95 4.15
CA ASN A 22 8.08 10.98 3.12
C ASN A 22 6.69 10.50 3.60
N ILE A 23 6.64 9.59 4.58
CA ILE A 23 5.37 9.10 5.15
C ILE A 23 4.82 10.02 6.24
N ASN A 24 5.65 10.86 6.86
CA ASN A 24 5.26 11.74 7.96
C ASN A 24 4.41 12.92 7.48
N SER A 25 3.21 12.65 7.06
CA SER A 25 2.26 13.61 6.51
C SER A 25 0.86 13.41 7.08
N LYS A 26 0.24 14.50 7.57
CA LYS A 26 -1.18 14.49 7.96
C LYS A 26 -2.10 14.05 6.83
N LYS A 27 -1.75 14.39 5.57
CA LYS A 27 -2.52 14.00 4.39
C LYS A 27 -2.56 12.49 4.22
N ILE A 28 -1.42 11.80 4.45
CA ILE A 28 -1.32 10.35 4.41
C ILE A 28 -2.03 9.74 5.62
N GLY A 29 -1.73 10.20 6.83
CA GLY A 29 -2.33 9.70 8.07
C GLY A 29 -3.85 9.83 8.12
N ARG A 30 -4.42 10.83 7.41
CA ARG A 30 -5.87 11.06 7.37
C ARG A 30 -6.65 9.83 6.89
N TYR A 31 -6.14 9.10 5.92
CA TYR A 31 -6.86 8.01 5.27
C TYR A 31 -6.30 6.62 5.59
N THR A 32 -5.19 6.53 6.29
CA THR A 32 -4.60 5.25 6.71
C THR A 32 -5.09 4.86 8.10
N LEU A 33 -5.22 3.56 8.35
CA LEU A 33 -5.65 3.03 9.66
C LEU A 33 -4.46 2.77 10.58
N ASN A 34 -3.37 2.27 10.05
CA ASN A 34 -2.27 1.69 10.81
C ASN A 34 -0.95 2.47 10.73
N ILE A 35 -0.94 3.60 10.01
CA ILE A 35 0.24 4.46 9.93
C ILE A 35 0.11 5.52 11.03
N PRO A 36 1.03 5.54 12.02
CA PRO A 36 0.97 6.54 13.09
C PRO A 36 1.31 7.93 12.56
N TYR A 37 0.76 8.95 13.22
CA TYR A 37 1.14 10.34 12.99
C TYR A 37 1.33 11.05 14.34
N PRO A 38 2.43 11.75 14.57
CA PRO A 38 3.62 11.88 13.70
C PRO A 38 4.35 10.53 13.53
N TYR A 39 4.93 10.34 12.34
CA TYR A 39 5.71 9.16 12.03
C TYR A 39 7.18 9.43 12.35
N LYS A 40 7.74 8.64 13.28
CA LYS A 40 9.10 8.82 13.79
C LYS A 40 10.09 7.89 13.08
N LEU A 41 11.37 8.24 13.11
CA LEU A 41 12.44 7.40 12.56
C LEU A 41 12.44 5.99 13.17
N GLU A 42 12.09 5.86 14.45
CA GLU A 42 11.98 4.56 15.12
C GLU A 42 10.90 3.67 14.48
N HIS A 43 9.76 4.25 14.09
CA HIS A 43 8.74 3.50 13.35
C HIS A 43 9.29 2.98 12.01
N ALA A 44 10.07 3.80 11.30
CA ALA A 44 10.71 3.40 10.05
C ALA A 44 11.73 2.26 10.27
N ARG A 45 12.55 2.35 11.31
CA ARG A 45 13.51 1.30 11.67
C ARG A 45 12.83 -0.04 11.92
N GLN A 46 11.76 -0.04 12.72
CA GLN A 46 11.00 -1.25 13.02
C GLN A 46 10.35 -1.82 11.76
N TRP A 47 9.77 -0.97 10.92
CA TRP A 47 9.12 -1.39 9.68
C TRP A 47 10.12 -1.97 8.67
N VAL A 48 11.24 -1.30 8.43
CA VAL A 48 12.28 -1.77 7.51
C VAL A 48 12.86 -3.09 8.00
N LYS A 49 13.23 -3.19 9.28
CA LYS A 49 13.73 -4.42 9.90
C LYS A 49 12.75 -5.59 9.68
N ARG A 50 11.48 -5.39 10.03
CA ARG A 50 10.42 -6.40 9.86
C ARG A 50 10.31 -6.88 8.42
N ASN A 51 10.33 -5.94 7.46
CA ASN A 51 10.21 -6.30 6.04
C ASN A 51 11.43 -7.07 5.53
N ILE A 52 12.64 -6.70 5.93
CA ILE A 52 13.86 -7.45 5.60
C ILE A 52 13.79 -8.88 6.20
N GLU A 53 13.39 -9.01 7.46
CA GLU A 53 13.28 -10.32 8.12
C GLU A 53 12.20 -11.21 7.52
N ASN A 54 11.15 -10.64 6.96
CA ASN A 54 10.01 -11.36 6.39
C ASN A 54 10.12 -11.60 4.88
N ASP A 55 11.09 -10.96 4.22
CA ASP A 55 11.24 -11.07 2.77
C ASP A 55 11.45 -12.54 2.34
N GLY A 56 10.70 -12.95 1.31
CA GLY A 56 10.73 -14.32 0.81
C GLY A 56 10.02 -15.36 1.68
N LYS A 57 9.61 -15.05 2.92
CA LYS A 57 8.96 -16.02 3.84
C LYS A 57 7.46 -16.11 3.58
N LYS A 58 7.04 -17.20 2.96
CA LYS A 58 5.61 -17.44 2.62
C LYS A 58 4.69 -17.47 3.84
N GLU A 59 5.17 -18.05 4.94
CA GLU A 59 4.40 -18.19 6.19
C GLU A 59 4.04 -16.88 6.86
N LYS A 60 4.70 -15.78 6.49
CA LYS A 60 4.40 -14.45 7.04
C LYS A 60 3.16 -13.81 6.42
N GLY A 61 2.67 -14.35 5.30
CA GLY A 61 1.43 -13.89 4.68
C GLY A 61 1.46 -12.44 4.20
N GLU A 62 2.63 -11.88 3.94
CA GLU A 62 2.80 -10.51 3.47
C GLU A 62 3.93 -10.38 2.44
N ARG A 63 3.80 -9.40 1.55
CA ARG A 63 4.82 -9.00 0.57
C ARG A 63 4.74 -7.50 0.37
N ASN A 64 5.76 -6.77 0.80
CA ASN A 64 5.80 -5.32 0.71
C ASN A 64 6.96 -4.87 -0.18
N PHE A 65 6.68 -3.88 -1.01
CA PHE A 65 7.65 -3.29 -1.94
C PHE A 65 7.77 -1.79 -1.71
N VAL A 66 8.99 -1.31 -1.80
CA VAL A 66 9.29 0.12 -1.86
C VAL A 66 8.97 0.63 -3.26
N ILE A 67 8.32 1.79 -3.34
CA ILE A 67 8.30 2.62 -4.53
C ILE A 67 9.54 3.51 -4.44
N ASP A 68 10.55 3.16 -5.23
CA ASP A 68 11.86 3.83 -5.23
C ASP A 68 11.95 4.82 -6.39
N LEU A 69 12.32 6.05 -6.08
CA LEU A 69 12.68 7.07 -7.06
C LEU A 69 14.08 7.58 -6.71
N ASP A 70 15.03 7.33 -7.60
CA ASP A 70 16.43 7.76 -7.45
C ASP A 70 17.07 7.37 -6.11
N GLY A 71 16.78 6.14 -5.64
CA GLY A 71 17.31 5.61 -4.39
C GLY A 71 16.55 6.03 -3.13
N GLN A 72 15.48 6.84 -3.27
CA GLN A 72 14.65 7.31 -2.17
C GLN A 72 13.33 6.54 -2.10
N VAL A 73 12.90 6.23 -0.89
CA VAL A 73 11.58 5.68 -0.63
C VAL A 73 10.53 6.79 -0.74
N ILE A 74 9.80 6.83 -1.83
CA ILE A 74 8.71 7.80 -2.02
C ILE A 74 7.33 7.22 -1.71
N GLY A 75 7.25 5.92 -1.53
CA GLY A 75 6.01 5.22 -1.21
C GLY A 75 6.24 3.73 -0.97
N SER A 76 5.16 3.03 -0.72
CA SER A 76 5.16 1.58 -0.62
C SER A 76 3.84 1.01 -1.11
N VAL A 77 3.90 -0.19 -1.66
CA VAL A 77 2.75 -1.00 -2.04
C VAL A 77 2.98 -2.43 -1.58
N GLY A 78 1.98 -3.07 -1.02
CA GLY A 78 2.16 -4.41 -0.47
C GLY A 78 0.89 -5.22 -0.42
N LEU A 79 1.09 -6.52 -0.25
CA LEU A 79 0.06 -7.52 0.00
C LEU A 79 0.14 -7.96 1.44
N SER A 80 -0.99 -8.06 2.10
CA SER A 80 -1.13 -8.58 3.46
C SER A 80 -2.27 -9.58 3.55
N GLY A 81 -2.26 -10.38 4.62
CA GLY A 81 -3.27 -11.41 4.80
C GLY A 81 -3.32 -12.42 3.65
N ILE A 82 -2.17 -12.74 3.07
CA ILE A 82 -2.08 -13.75 2.01
C ILE A 82 -2.49 -15.09 2.60
N LYS A 83 -3.70 -15.54 2.24
CA LYS A 83 -4.26 -16.79 2.74
C LYS A 83 -5.11 -17.46 1.67
N GLY A 84 -4.75 -18.72 1.34
CA GLY A 84 -5.43 -19.47 0.28
C GLY A 84 -5.30 -18.74 -1.06
N HIS A 85 -6.42 -18.29 -1.60
CA HIS A 85 -6.50 -17.70 -2.94
C HIS A 85 -6.59 -16.17 -2.97
N ARG A 86 -6.45 -15.48 -1.82
CA ARG A 86 -6.69 -14.04 -1.71
C ARG A 86 -5.65 -13.29 -0.87
N ALA A 87 -5.54 -11.99 -1.11
CA ALA A 87 -4.76 -11.05 -0.30
C ALA A 87 -5.37 -9.64 -0.35
N GLU A 88 -5.11 -8.86 0.70
CA GLU A 88 -5.38 -7.43 0.71
C GLU A 88 -4.19 -6.67 0.14
N ILE A 89 -4.44 -5.68 -0.72
CA ILE A 89 -3.44 -4.73 -1.20
C ILE A 89 -3.58 -3.41 -0.46
N GLY A 90 -2.45 -2.89 0.02
CA GLY A 90 -2.35 -1.57 0.64
C GLY A 90 -1.20 -0.76 0.03
N TYR A 91 -1.30 0.56 0.09
CA TYR A 91 -0.29 1.46 -0.47
C TYR A 91 -0.36 2.85 0.13
N TRP A 92 0.75 3.55 0.05
CA TRP A 92 0.86 4.98 0.29
C TRP A 92 1.89 5.59 -0.66
N LEU A 93 1.80 6.89 -0.90
CA LEU A 93 2.74 7.66 -1.70
C LEU A 93 2.92 9.04 -1.08
N ALA A 94 4.14 9.56 -1.11
CA ALA A 94 4.44 10.93 -0.68
C ALA A 94 3.59 11.95 -1.46
N ALA A 95 3.06 12.94 -0.75
CA ALA A 95 2.06 13.85 -1.29
C ALA A 95 2.55 14.65 -2.51
N GLU A 96 3.84 14.94 -2.58
CA GLU A 96 4.48 15.65 -3.69
C GLU A 96 4.48 14.86 -5.01
N HIS A 97 4.28 13.56 -4.95
CA HIS A 97 4.21 12.67 -6.12
C HIS A 97 2.77 12.27 -6.49
N TRP A 98 1.76 12.86 -5.84
CA TRP A 98 0.37 12.57 -6.16
C TRP A 98 -0.02 13.10 -7.54
N GLY A 99 -0.98 12.43 -8.18
CA GLY A 99 -1.49 12.84 -9.49
C GLY A 99 -0.63 12.43 -10.69
N CYS A 100 0.54 11.83 -10.45
CA CYS A 100 1.50 11.46 -11.51
C CYS A 100 1.32 10.00 -12.03
N GLY A 101 0.29 9.28 -11.57
CA GLY A 101 0.03 7.90 -12.02
C GLY A 101 0.89 6.82 -11.36
N ILE A 102 1.88 7.18 -10.55
CA ILE A 102 2.83 6.25 -9.90
C ILE A 102 2.08 5.17 -9.11
N THR A 103 1.14 5.57 -8.23
CA THR A 103 0.40 4.61 -7.40
C THR A 103 -0.40 3.63 -8.26
N THR A 104 -1.04 4.11 -9.32
CA THR A 104 -1.80 3.24 -10.24
C THR A 104 -0.90 2.22 -10.91
N ALA A 105 0.28 2.65 -11.38
CA ALA A 105 1.26 1.75 -11.99
C ALA A 105 1.78 0.71 -10.99
N ALA A 106 2.16 1.15 -9.79
CA ALA A 106 2.64 0.27 -8.71
C ALA A 106 1.58 -0.77 -8.30
N VAL A 107 0.31 -0.35 -8.13
CA VAL A 107 -0.80 -1.26 -7.82
C VAL A 107 -1.02 -2.29 -8.92
N LYS A 108 -0.95 -1.88 -10.20
CA LYS A 108 -1.05 -2.80 -11.34
C LYS A 108 0.07 -3.84 -11.32
N MET A 109 1.32 -3.42 -11.07
CA MET A 109 2.49 -4.31 -11.02
C MET A 109 2.35 -5.34 -9.89
N VAL A 110 2.02 -4.91 -8.67
CA VAL A 110 1.87 -5.82 -7.53
C VAL A 110 0.65 -6.73 -7.67
N THR A 111 -0.44 -6.24 -8.26
CA THR A 111 -1.60 -7.08 -8.58
C THR A 111 -1.26 -8.16 -9.61
N ALA A 112 -0.49 -7.81 -10.65
CA ALA A 112 -0.01 -8.78 -11.62
C ALA A 112 0.90 -9.83 -10.98
N TYR A 113 1.81 -9.43 -10.12
CA TYR A 113 2.65 -10.31 -9.31
C TYR A 113 1.79 -11.27 -8.45
N ALA A 114 0.81 -10.73 -7.74
CA ALA A 114 -0.09 -11.53 -6.91
C ALA A 114 -0.82 -12.62 -7.70
N ILE A 115 -1.31 -12.29 -8.88
CA ILE A 115 -2.07 -13.22 -9.72
C ILE A 115 -1.14 -14.22 -10.43
N LYS A 116 -0.03 -13.75 -11.01
CA LYS A 116 0.84 -14.58 -11.85
C LYS A 116 1.84 -15.41 -11.05
N GLU A 117 2.51 -14.77 -10.08
CA GLU A 117 3.60 -15.43 -9.32
C GLU A 117 3.10 -16.11 -8.04
N LEU A 118 2.13 -15.51 -7.34
CA LEU A 118 1.57 -16.11 -6.12
C LEU A 118 0.33 -16.98 -6.39
N GLY A 119 -0.20 -16.99 -7.62
CA GLY A 119 -1.36 -17.78 -8.01
C GLY A 119 -2.67 -17.34 -7.34
N LEU A 120 -2.74 -16.11 -6.84
CA LEU A 120 -3.94 -15.63 -6.18
C LEU A 120 -5.07 -15.41 -7.20
N ARG A 121 -6.30 -15.68 -6.77
CA ARG A 121 -7.51 -15.49 -7.58
C ARG A 121 -8.24 -14.21 -7.24
N ARG A 122 -7.89 -13.58 -6.10
CA ARG A 122 -8.54 -12.37 -5.62
C ARG A 122 -7.53 -11.46 -4.92
N VAL A 123 -7.48 -10.21 -5.33
CA VAL A 123 -6.80 -9.13 -4.61
C VAL A 123 -7.83 -8.07 -4.30
N TYR A 124 -7.92 -7.65 -3.04
CA TYR A 124 -8.93 -6.68 -2.59
C TYR A 124 -8.29 -5.55 -1.79
N ALA A 125 -9.01 -4.45 -1.66
CA ALA A 125 -8.58 -3.30 -0.87
C ALA A 125 -9.77 -2.66 -0.16
N TYR A 126 -9.50 -2.14 1.03
CA TYR A 126 -10.43 -1.30 1.76
C TYR A 126 -10.04 0.18 1.61
N VAL A 127 -11.03 1.02 1.39
CA VAL A 127 -10.83 2.45 1.17
C VAL A 127 -11.83 3.26 1.98
N ALA A 128 -11.35 4.27 2.69
CA ALA A 128 -12.24 5.23 3.35
C ALA A 128 -13.13 5.93 2.29
N PRO A 129 -14.45 6.07 2.49
CA PRO A 129 -15.36 6.65 1.50
C PRO A 129 -14.96 8.07 1.04
N ALA A 130 -14.32 8.83 1.92
CA ALA A 130 -13.82 10.17 1.61
C ALA A 130 -12.54 10.18 0.77
N ASN A 131 -11.82 9.06 0.67
CA ASN A 131 -10.57 8.94 -0.09
C ASN A 131 -10.83 8.67 -1.58
N LYS A 132 -11.32 9.70 -2.28
CA LYS A 132 -11.65 9.59 -3.72
C LYS A 132 -10.43 9.28 -4.58
N ALA A 133 -9.25 9.76 -4.19
CA ALA A 133 -8.00 9.49 -4.90
C ALA A 133 -7.67 8.00 -4.89
N SER A 134 -7.75 7.32 -3.74
CA SER A 134 -7.52 5.88 -3.65
C SER A 134 -8.56 5.06 -4.40
N SER A 135 -9.84 5.47 -4.34
CA SER A 135 -10.90 4.85 -5.16
C SER A 135 -10.61 4.97 -6.66
N GLY A 136 -10.08 6.13 -7.10
CA GLY A 136 -9.64 6.35 -8.48
C GLY A 136 -8.48 5.43 -8.89
N VAL A 137 -7.46 5.31 -8.03
CA VAL A 137 -6.32 4.40 -8.25
C VAL A 137 -6.81 2.96 -8.48
N LEU A 138 -7.69 2.46 -7.62
CA LEU A 138 -8.20 1.10 -7.73
C LEU A 138 -9.02 0.89 -9.00
N LYS A 139 -9.93 1.79 -9.33
CA LYS A 139 -10.71 1.73 -10.57
C LYS A 139 -9.80 1.73 -11.81
N ASN A 140 -8.82 2.63 -11.86
CA ASN A 140 -7.84 2.71 -12.95
C ASN A 140 -6.90 1.48 -13.02
N SER A 141 -6.81 0.72 -11.93
CA SER A 141 -6.07 -0.55 -11.84
C SER A 141 -6.95 -1.78 -12.17
N GLY A 142 -8.21 -1.56 -12.51
CA GLY A 142 -9.15 -2.61 -12.91
C GLY A 142 -9.85 -3.32 -11.74
N TYR A 143 -9.86 -2.69 -10.56
CA TYR A 143 -10.66 -3.17 -9.43
C TYR A 143 -12.11 -2.72 -9.57
N LYS A 144 -13.02 -3.59 -9.17
CA LYS A 144 -14.46 -3.31 -9.12
C LYS A 144 -14.88 -2.97 -7.70
N TYR A 145 -15.79 -2.02 -7.54
CA TYR A 145 -16.43 -1.72 -6.28
C TYR A 145 -17.41 -2.84 -5.93
N GLU A 146 -17.30 -3.40 -4.72
CA GLU A 146 -18.15 -4.50 -4.25
C GLU A 146 -19.11 -4.10 -3.13
N GLY A 147 -18.93 -2.94 -2.52
CA GLY A 147 -19.87 -2.45 -1.52
C GLY A 147 -19.26 -1.60 -0.42
N LEU A 148 -20.15 -1.03 0.40
CA LEU A 148 -19.82 -0.31 1.63
C LEU A 148 -20.00 -1.25 2.82
N ILE A 149 -18.95 -1.40 3.61
CA ILE A 149 -18.97 -2.17 4.85
C ILE A 149 -19.02 -1.18 6.02
N ARG A 150 -20.16 -1.13 6.68
CA ARG A 150 -20.37 -0.19 7.79
C ARG A 150 -19.65 -0.61 9.05
N LYS A 151 -19.04 0.36 9.75
CA LYS A 151 -18.34 0.17 11.03
C LYS A 151 -17.31 -0.97 10.99
N HIS A 152 -16.62 -1.10 9.84
CA HIS A 152 -15.72 -2.23 9.59
C HIS A 152 -14.40 -2.15 10.35
N ALA A 153 -13.89 -0.94 10.58
CA ALA A 153 -12.61 -0.72 11.23
C ALA A 153 -12.72 0.34 12.33
N MET A 154 -11.71 0.39 13.19
CA MET A 154 -11.57 1.41 14.22
C MET A 154 -10.51 2.41 13.82
N LYS A 155 -10.82 3.71 13.92
CA LYS A 155 -9.86 4.79 13.75
C LYS A 155 -10.02 5.81 14.86
N HIS A 156 -8.95 6.08 15.61
CA HIS A 156 -8.97 6.97 16.77
C HIS A 156 -10.12 6.66 17.75
N GLY A 157 -10.34 5.39 18.03
CA GLY A 157 -11.38 4.93 18.95
C GLY A 157 -12.81 5.02 18.41
N LYS A 158 -13.00 5.37 17.14
CA LYS A 158 -14.31 5.45 16.49
C LYS A 158 -14.45 4.42 15.37
N PRO A 159 -15.61 3.76 15.25
CA PRO A 159 -15.87 2.88 14.13
C PRO A 159 -16.03 3.68 12.83
N VAL A 160 -15.40 3.19 11.75
CA VAL A 160 -15.44 3.83 10.43
C VAL A 160 -15.93 2.84 9.37
N ASP A 161 -16.61 3.40 8.38
CA ASP A 161 -17.04 2.65 7.20
C ASP A 161 -15.90 2.53 6.20
N LEU A 162 -15.84 1.41 5.49
CA LEU A 162 -14.89 1.20 4.41
C LEU A 162 -15.60 0.71 3.15
N GLN A 163 -15.14 1.20 2.02
CA GLN A 163 -15.50 0.69 0.70
C GLN A 163 -14.61 -0.51 0.36
N LEU A 164 -15.20 -1.56 -0.14
CA LEU A 164 -14.49 -2.75 -0.64
C LEU A 164 -14.36 -2.67 -2.16
N PHE A 165 -13.13 -2.79 -2.63
CA PHE A 165 -12.79 -2.97 -4.04
C PHE A 165 -12.06 -4.29 -4.21
N ALA A 166 -12.29 -4.99 -5.31
CA ALA A 166 -11.59 -6.22 -5.60
C ALA A 166 -11.31 -6.40 -7.09
N LYS A 167 -10.23 -7.14 -7.37
CA LYS A 167 -9.90 -7.66 -8.69
C LYS A 167 -9.77 -9.18 -8.59
N THR A 168 -10.47 -9.86 -9.45
CA THR A 168 -10.47 -11.32 -9.56
C THR A 168 -9.86 -11.74 -10.89
N ARG A 169 -9.31 -12.96 -10.89
CA ARG A 169 -8.84 -13.64 -12.10
C ARG A 169 -9.99 -14.42 -12.71
#